data_e4870fd984a53534dca145fb81998074
#
_entry.id   e4870fd984a53534dca145fb81998074
#
_cell.length_a   1.000
_cell.length_b   1.000
_cell.length_c   1.000
_cell.angle_alpha   90.00
_cell.angle_beta   90.00
_cell.angle_gamma   90.00
#
_symmetry.space_group_name_H-M   'P 1'
#
loop_
_entity.id
_entity.type
_entity.pdbx_description
1 polymer ?
#
loop_
_entity_poly.entity_id
_entity_poly.type
_entity_poly.pdbx_seq_one_letter_code
_entity_poly.pdbx_strand_id
1 'polypeptide(L)'
;MKHCLLLITAILLAHVANAQKKFERETRIKSAKVAEKARTYVESLFPDSKKIKWYLEENLEGVTIEAKLKENRSIYSIEFDTLGTLHDIERTQKFDQLPMEVQGNVTAYLKKRYKSFKIKKIQIQWTGDPDVLHALIRKGDTDNTFTTNYEIVYTGREDKDTASYESLFDRHGKHIETKEIIERNLNHLLY
;
A
#
# COMPACT_ATOMS: atom_id res chain seq x y z
N MET A 1 -63.48 -4.69 9.24
CA MET A 1 -62.29 -5.19 8.54
C MET A 1 -61.25 -4.07 8.55
N LYS A 2 -60.23 -4.20 9.40
CA LYS A 2 -59.21 -3.14 9.62
C LYS A 2 -57.98 -3.48 8.76
N HIS A 3 -57.66 -2.65 7.76
CA HIS A 3 -56.46 -2.80 6.94
C HIS A 3 -55.27 -2.21 7.73
N CYS A 4 -54.39 -3.10 8.14
CA CYS A 4 -53.13 -2.74 8.74
C CYS A 4 -52.10 -2.40 7.63
N LEU A 5 -51.82 -1.13 7.42
CA LEU A 5 -50.82 -0.65 6.46
C LEU A 5 -49.45 -0.75 7.11
N LEU A 6 -48.69 -1.77 6.75
CA LEU A 6 -47.29 -1.92 7.18
C LEU A 6 -46.42 -0.96 6.37
N LEU A 7 -46.01 0.16 6.98
CA LEU A 7 -44.99 1.03 6.42
C LEU A 7 -43.62 0.38 6.65
N ILE A 8 -43.05 -0.21 5.61
CA ILE A 8 -41.68 -0.68 5.60
C ILE A 8 -40.79 0.53 5.33
N THR A 9 -40.24 1.11 6.39
CA THR A 9 -39.22 2.18 6.30
C THR A 9 -37.91 1.51 5.92
N ALA A 10 -37.56 1.52 4.65
CA ALA A 10 -36.24 1.13 4.18
C ALA A 10 -35.24 2.21 4.63
N ILE A 11 -34.52 1.99 5.72
CA ILE A 11 -33.38 2.79 6.13
C ILE A 11 -32.26 2.49 5.15
N LEU A 12 -32.10 3.36 4.16
CA LEU A 12 -30.87 3.40 3.35
C LEU A 12 -29.72 3.83 4.29
N LEU A 13 -29.00 2.87 4.80
CA LEU A 13 -27.69 3.10 5.41
C LEU A 13 -26.75 3.57 4.29
N ALA A 14 -26.69 4.87 4.06
CA ALA A 14 -25.63 5.49 3.30
C ALA A 14 -24.33 5.24 4.08
N HIS A 15 -23.57 4.24 3.67
CA HIS A 15 -22.20 4.07 4.14
C HIS A 15 -21.40 5.25 3.60
N VAL A 16 -21.26 6.30 4.41
CA VAL A 16 -20.27 7.34 4.16
C VAL A 16 -18.94 6.65 4.36
N ALA A 17 -18.33 6.22 3.27
CA ALA A 17 -16.96 5.73 3.26
C ALA A 17 -16.04 6.93 3.59
N ASN A 18 -15.87 7.20 4.87
CA ASN A 18 -14.82 8.09 5.31
C ASN A 18 -13.49 7.41 4.97
N ALA A 19 -12.70 8.02 4.10
CA ALA A 19 -11.33 7.58 3.88
C ALA A 19 -10.61 7.64 5.24
N GLN A 20 -10.02 6.52 5.64
CA GLN A 20 -9.16 6.49 6.81
C GLN A 20 -7.98 7.44 6.59
N LYS A 21 -7.48 8.03 7.66
CA LYS A 21 -6.32 8.93 7.57
C LYS A 21 -5.06 8.08 7.63
N LYS A 22 -4.17 8.26 6.67
CA LYS A 22 -2.82 7.68 6.68
C LYS A 22 -1.84 8.74 7.14
N PHE A 23 -1.14 8.46 8.21
CA PHE A 23 -0.01 9.24 8.69
C PHE A 23 1.19 8.31 8.75
N GLU A 24 2.30 8.70 8.12
CA GLU A 24 3.56 7.97 8.16
C GLU A 24 4.70 8.93 8.46
N ARG A 25 5.60 8.50 9.32
CA ARG A 25 6.86 9.17 9.60
C ARG A 25 8.00 8.20 9.44
N GLU A 26 8.77 8.35 8.39
CA GLU A 26 9.98 7.57 8.17
C GLU A 26 11.20 8.23 8.82
N THR A 27 11.94 7.47 9.58
CA THR A 27 13.22 7.87 10.16
C THR A 27 14.31 6.90 9.72
N ARG A 28 15.33 7.39 9.02
CA ARG A 28 16.44 6.55 8.60
C ARG A 28 17.21 5.99 9.78
N ILE A 29 17.44 4.69 9.80
CA ILE A 29 18.18 3.99 10.85
C ILE A 29 19.40 3.24 10.28
N LYS A 30 20.36 2.93 11.16
CA LYS A 30 21.50 2.08 10.80
C LYS A 30 21.06 0.61 10.81
N SER A 31 21.60 -0.22 9.89
CA SER A 31 21.33 -1.66 9.84
C SER A 31 21.58 -2.38 11.17
N ALA A 32 22.54 -1.92 11.96
CA ALA A 32 22.83 -2.48 13.28
C ALA A 32 21.67 -2.36 14.29
N LYS A 33 20.68 -1.50 14.02
CA LYS A 33 19.44 -1.36 14.84
C LYS A 33 18.30 -2.24 14.37
N VAL A 34 18.48 -2.95 13.26
CA VAL A 34 17.49 -3.84 12.66
C VAL A 34 17.68 -5.26 13.17
N ALA A 35 16.59 -5.96 13.42
CA ALA A 35 16.64 -7.36 13.80
C ALA A 35 17.44 -8.19 12.78
N GLU A 36 18.29 -9.09 13.25
CA GLU A 36 19.15 -9.93 12.38
C GLU A 36 18.33 -10.71 11.36
N LYS A 37 17.19 -11.26 11.79
CA LYS A 37 16.27 -12.01 10.94
C LYS A 37 15.85 -11.20 9.70
N ALA A 38 15.46 -9.93 9.87
CA ALA A 38 15.08 -9.06 8.75
C ALA A 38 16.27 -8.76 7.82
N ARG A 39 17.46 -8.48 8.39
CA ARG A 39 18.66 -8.22 7.60
C ARG A 39 19.04 -9.42 6.75
N THR A 40 19.13 -10.60 7.37
CA THR A 40 19.47 -11.86 6.68
C THR A 40 18.46 -12.16 5.57
N TYR A 41 17.16 -11.94 5.82
CA TYR A 41 16.13 -12.14 4.81
C TYR A 41 16.34 -11.24 3.60
N VAL A 42 16.54 -9.93 3.79
CA VAL A 42 16.76 -8.98 2.68
C VAL A 42 18.07 -9.28 1.93
N GLU A 43 19.14 -9.63 2.64
CA GLU A 43 20.43 -10.02 2.03
C GLU A 43 20.31 -11.28 1.19
N SER A 44 19.48 -12.25 1.62
CA SER A 44 19.23 -13.48 0.84
C SER A 44 18.39 -13.21 -0.42
N LEU A 45 17.44 -12.27 -0.35
CA LEU A 45 16.64 -11.84 -1.50
C LEU A 45 17.47 -11.10 -2.54
N PHE A 46 18.39 -10.23 -2.09
CA PHE A 46 19.14 -9.31 -2.93
C PHE A 46 20.63 -9.34 -2.62
N PRO A 47 21.32 -10.49 -2.85
CA PRO A 47 22.72 -10.71 -2.44
C PRO A 47 23.70 -9.73 -3.11
N ASP A 48 23.35 -9.25 -4.30
CA ASP A 48 24.19 -8.31 -5.06
C ASP A 48 23.91 -6.83 -4.75
N SER A 49 22.90 -6.56 -3.93
CA SER A 49 22.49 -5.20 -3.61
C SER A 49 23.42 -4.57 -2.57
N LYS A 50 24.19 -3.55 -3.00
CA LYS A 50 25.17 -2.83 -2.16
C LYS A 50 24.60 -1.66 -1.37
N LYS A 51 23.35 -1.28 -1.60
CA LYS A 51 22.75 -0.03 -1.07
C LYS A 51 21.36 -0.28 -0.50
N ILE A 52 21.28 -1.07 0.53
CA ILE A 52 20.03 -1.24 1.31
C ILE A 52 19.95 -0.08 2.31
N LYS A 53 18.82 0.63 2.29
CA LYS A 53 18.49 1.69 3.24
C LYS A 53 17.41 1.17 4.18
N TRP A 54 17.61 1.38 5.48
CA TRP A 54 16.69 0.98 6.51
C TRP A 54 15.99 2.18 7.12
N TYR A 55 14.69 2.05 7.36
CA TYR A 55 13.86 3.07 7.97
C TYR A 55 13.05 2.47 9.10
N LEU A 56 12.87 3.25 10.15
CA LEU A 56 11.84 3.06 11.15
C LEU A 56 10.65 3.86 10.65
N GLU A 57 9.51 3.20 10.47
CA GLU A 57 8.27 3.83 10.09
C GLU A 57 7.32 3.84 11.28
N GLU A 58 6.79 5.01 11.61
CA GLU A 58 5.78 5.20 12.62
C GLU A 58 4.48 5.61 11.94
N ASN A 59 3.45 4.83 12.09
CA ASN A 59 2.11 5.08 11.55
C ASN A 59 1.04 4.97 12.64
N LEU A 60 -0.24 5.08 12.26
CA LEU A 60 -1.36 5.02 13.23
C LEU A 60 -1.57 3.60 13.79
N GLU A 61 -1.02 2.57 13.16
CA GLU A 61 -1.18 1.18 13.53
C GLU A 61 -0.01 0.67 14.40
N GLY A 62 1.12 1.41 14.38
CA GLY A 62 2.28 1.05 15.18
C GLY A 62 3.61 1.49 14.58
N VAL A 63 4.61 0.64 14.80
CA VAL A 63 5.99 0.87 14.34
C VAL A 63 6.44 -0.32 13.53
N THR A 64 6.95 -0.06 12.32
CA THR A 64 7.53 -1.08 11.44
C THR A 64 8.96 -0.72 11.05
N ILE A 65 9.65 -1.69 10.48
CA ILE A 65 10.99 -1.53 9.91
C ILE A 65 10.91 -1.80 8.42
N GLU A 66 11.37 -0.86 7.63
CA GLU A 66 11.35 -0.97 6.18
C GLU A 66 12.76 -0.99 5.60
N ALA A 67 13.01 -1.93 4.68
CA ALA A 67 14.19 -1.96 3.83
C ALA A 67 13.85 -1.42 2.44
N LYS A 68 14.53 -0.36 2.01
CA LYS A 68 14.42 0.16 0.63
C LYS A 68 15.70 -0.07 -0.15
N LEU A 69 15.55 -0.64 -1.34
CA LEU A 69 16.65 -0.84 -2.27
C LEU A 69 16.19 -0.70 -3.72
N LYS A 70 17.18 -0.56 -4.62
CA LYS A 70 16.91 -0.51 -6.05
C LYS A 70 17.54 -1.72 -6.73
N GLU A 71 16.71 -2.48 -7.43
CA GLU A 71 17.12 -3.64 -8.21
C GLU A 71 16.43 -3.61 -9.57
N ASN A 72 17.17 -3.88 -10.66
CA ASN A 72 16.64 -3.95 -12.03
C ASN A 72 15.73 -2.78 -12.43
N ARG A 73 16.10 -1.54 -12.07
CA ARG A 73 15.36 -0.28 -12.29
C ARG A 73 14.07 -0.11 -11.48
N SER A 74 13.68 -1.10 -10.69
CA SER A 74 12.57 -1.01 -9.74
C SER A 74 13.07 -0.66 -8.34
N ILE A 75 12.22 -0.03 -7.55
CA ILE A 75 12.45 0.15 -6.11
C ILE A 75 11.64 -0.94 -5.42
N TYR A 76 12.30 -1.63 -4.50
CA TYR A 76 11.69 -2.59 -3.59
C TYR A 76 11.61 -1.97 -2.21
N SER A 77 10.47 -2.18 -1.55
CA SER A 77 10.22 -1.97 -0.14
C SER A 77 9.91 -3.31 0.50
N ILE A 78 10.57 -3.64 1.60
CA ILE A 78 10.32 -4.87 2.35
C ILE A 78 10.04 -4.47 3.79
N GLU A 79 8.83 -4.75 4.25
CA GLU A 79 8.34 -4.32 5.55
C GLU A 79 8.35 -5.47 6.56
N PHE A 80 8.75 -5.15 7.79
CA PHE A 80 8.86 -6.08 8.91
C PHE A 80 8.29 -5.44 10.17
N ASP A 81 7.85 -6.28 11.11
CA ASP A 81 7.72 -5.84 12.49
C ASP A 81 9.09 -5.54 13.11
N THR A 82 9.11 -4.98 14.31
CA THR A 82 10.35 -4.64 15.04
C THR A 82 11.17 -5.87 15.45
N LEU A 83 10.58 -7.07 15.41
CA LEU A 83 11.23 -8.36 15.71
C LEU A 83 11.77 -9.04 14.44
N GLY A 84 11.52 -8.45 13.26
CA GLY A 84 11.98 -8.94 11.97
C GLY A 84 11.05 -9.99 11.33
N THR A 85 9.77 -10.04 11.73
CA THR A 85 8.77 -10.82 11.02
C THR A 85 8.33 -10.06 9.78
N LEU A 86 8.38 -10.70 8.62
CA LEU A 86 7.98 -10.11 7.34
C LEU A 86 6.48 -9.79 7.34
N HIS A 87 6.13 -8.58 6.96
CA HIS A 87 4.77 -8.17 6.66
C HIS A 87 4.46 -8.34 5.18
N ASP A 88 5.22 -7.66 4.33
CA ASP A 88 5.05 -7.72 2.88
C ASP A 88 6.35 -7.38 2.12
N ILE A 89 6.27 -7.56 0.81
CA ILE A 89 7.26 -7.09 -0.15
C ILE A 89 6.55 -6.27 -1.20
N GLU A 90 7.03 -5.07 -1.46
CA GLU A 90 6.51 -4.20 -2.49
C GLU A 90 7.53 -3.92 -3.58
N ARG A 91 7.04 -3.72 -4.79
CA ARG A 91 7.86 -3.31 -5.93
C ARG A 91 7.17 -2.22 -6.73
N THR A 92 7.88 -1.12 -7.01
CA THR A 92 7.36 -0.07 -7.89
C THR A 92 7.06 -0.61 -9.28
N GLN A 93 5.93 -0.17 -9.84
CA GLN A 93 5.43 -0.57 -11.15
C GLN A 93 4.92 0.64 -11.92
N LYS A 94 4.99 0.60 -13.26
CA LYS A 94 4.33 1.57 -14.13
C LYS A 94 2.89 1.16 -14.39
N PHE A 95 2.00 2.13 -14.62
CA PHE A 95 0.59 1.87 -14.88
C PHE A 95 0.36 1.01 -16.13
N ASP A 96 1.10 1.29 -17.21
CA ASP A 96 1.05 0.57 -18.49
C ASP A 96 1.59 -0.87 -18.43
N GLN A 97 2.23 -1.24 -17.34
CA GLN A 97 2.75 -2.59 -17.09
C GLN A 97 1.82 -3.44 -16.21
N LEU A 98 0.74 -2.86 -15.68
CA LEU A 98 -0.29 -3.60 -14.97
C LEU A 98 -1.11 -4.47 -15.93
N PRO A 99 -1.71 -5.59 -15.49
CA PRO A 99 -2.68 -6.32 -16.30
C PRO A 99 -3.80 -5.39 -16.79
N MET A 100 -4.28 -5.59 -18.02
CA MET A 100 -5.32 -4.74 -18.63
C MET A 100 -6.60 -4.67 -17.78
N GLU A 101 -6.99 -5.78 -17.16
CA GLU A 101 -8.13 -5.85 -16.24
C GLU A 101 -7.93 -4.89 -15.06
N VAL A 102 -6.75 -4.91 -14.44
CA VAL A 102 -6.40 -4.03 -13.31
C VAL A 102 -6.40 -2.57 -13.72
N GLN A 103 -5.79 -2.25 -14.89
CA GLN A 103 -5.81 -0.88 -15.43
C GLN A 103 -7.24 -0.37 -15.61
N GLY A 104 -8.12 -1.22 -16.19
CA GLY A 104 -9.53 -0.90 -16.43
C GLY A 104 -10.30 -0.65 -15.14
N ASN A 105 -10.19 -1.56 -14.17
CA ASN A 105 -10.92 -1.48 -12.91
C ASN A 105 -10.46 -0.32 -12.03
N VAL A 106 -9.14 -0.10 -11.92
CA VAL A 106 -8.56 1.06 -11.22
C VAL A 106 -9.03 2.38 -11.86
N THR A 107 -8.95 2.47 -13.20
CA THR A 107 -9.39 3.68 -13.91
C THR A 107 -10.87 3.94 -13.71
N ALA A 108 -11.70 2.91 -13.76
CA ALA A 108 -13.15 3.03 -13.55
C ALA A 108 -13.47 3.51 -12.13
N TYR A 109 -12.79 2.93 -11.11
CA TYR A 109 -12.92 3.36 -9.73
C TYR A 109 -12.57 4.85 -9.55
N LEU A 110 -11.40 5.27 -10.04
CA LEU A 110 -10.94 6.65 -9.88
C LEU A 110 -11.81 7.65 -10.64
N LYS A 111 -12.26 7.33 -11.84
CA LYS A 111 -13.20 8.17 -12.62
C LYS A 111 -14.57 8.30 -11.97
N LYS A 112 -15.05 7.25 -11.29
CA LYS A 112 -16.33 7.29 -10.57
C LYS A 112 -16.24 8.16 -9.32
N ARG A 113 -15.09 8.18 -8.64
CA ARG A 113 -14.90 8.85 -7.35
C ARG A 113 -14.47 10.31 -7.48
N TYR A 114 -13.64 10.64 -8.45
CA TYR A 114 -13.00 11.95 -8.57
C TYR A 114 -13.29 12.62 -9.90
N LYS A 115 -13.49 13.94 -9.87
CA LYS A 115 -13.65 14.77 -11.09
C LYS A 115 -12.38 14.79 -11.94
N SER A 116 -11.23 14.73 -11.29
CA SER A 116 -9.93 14.55 -11.91
C SER A 116 -8.97 13.87 -10.93
N PHE A 117 -8.01 13.13 -11.45
CA PHE A 117 -6.99 12.48 -10.64
C PHE A 117 -5.66 12.42 -11.39
N LYS A 118 -4.58 12.27 -10.62
CA LYS A 118 -3.24 12.03 -11.14
C LYS A 118 -2.53 10.96 -10.32
N ILE A 119 -2.27 9.81 -10.92
CA ILE A 119 -1.48 8.75 -10.29
C ILE A 119 -0.04 9.22 -10.12
N LYS A 120 0.52 8.98 -8.93
CA LYS A 120 1.87 9.39 -8.51
C LYS A 120 2.81 8.21 -8.36
N LYS A 121 2.35 7.14 -7.72
CA LYS A 121 3.13 5.94 -7.44
C LYS A 121 2.22 4.72 -7.56
N ILE A 122 2.77 3.63 -8.03
CA ILE A 122 2.13 2.32 -8.01
C ILE A 122 3.15 1.33 -7.47
N GLN A 123 2.72 0.49 -6.57
CA GLN A 123 3.46 -0.67 -6.08
C GLN A 123 2.62 -1.92 -6.23
N ILE A 124 3.27 -3.02 -6.61
CA ILE A 124 2.71 -4.35 -6.41
C ILE A 124 3.12 -4.75 -5.01
N GLN A 125 2.16 -5.18 -4.20
CA GLN A 125 2.37 -5.68 -2.85
C GLN A 125 2.13 -7.18 -2.82
N TRP A 126 3.04 -7.92 -2.21
CA TRP A 126 2.93 -9.36 -2.00
C TRP A 126 2.98 -9.67 -0.51
N THR A 127 1.95 -10.40 -0.03
CA THR A 127 1.88 -10.90 1.33
C THR A 127 1.73 -12.42 1.33
N GLY A 128 2.41 -13.10 2.25
CA GLY A 128 2.38 -14.56 2.35
C GLY A 128 3.54 -15.11 3.16
N ASP A 129 3.74 -16.41 3.07
CA ASP A 129 4.86 -17.08 3.73
C ASP A 129 6.20 -16.53 3.21
N PRO A 130 7.18 -16.22 4.10
CA PRO A 130 8.46 -15.65 3.70
C PRO A 130 9.23 -16.49 2.68
N ASP A 131 9.21 -17.82 2.77
CA ASP A 131 9.92 -18.69 1.85
C ASP A 131 9.24 -18.71 0.46
N VAL A 132 7.91 -18.63 0.43
CA VAL A 132 7.13 -18.48 -0.80
C VAL A 132 7.44 -17.15 -1.49
N LEU A 133 7.44 -16.04 -0.74
CA LEU A 133 7.78 -14.74 -1.29
C LEU A 133 9.25 -14.66 -1.72
N HIS A 134 10.15 -15.34 -1.01
CA HIS A 134 11.54 -15.47 -1.42
C HIS A 134 11.65 -16.18 -2.78
N ALA A 135 10.94 -17.30 -2.96
CA ALA A 135 10.92 -18.03 -4.22
C ALA A 135 10.33 -17.20 -5.36
N LEU A 136 9.24 -16.47 -5.10
CA LEU A 136 8.62 -15.55 -6.05
C LEU A 136 9.60 -14.49 -6.56
N ILE A 137 10.30 -13.82 -5.66
CA ILE A 137 11.23 -12.73 -6.02
C ILE A 137 12.48 -13.28 -6.73
N ARG A 138 13.02 -14.42 -6.29
CA ARG A 138 14.28 -14.99 -6.82
C ARG A 138 14.09 -15.80 -8.10
N LYS A 139 12.99 -16.52 -8.24
CA LYS A 139 12.73 -17.46 -9.35
C LYS A 139 11.63 -16.97 -10.30
N GLY A 140 10.81 -15.99 -9.89
CA GLY A 140 9.74 -15.44 -10.71
C GLY A 140 8.48 -16.29 -10.77
N ASP A 141 8.49 -17.46 -10.18
CA ASP A 141 7.37 -18.39 -10.16
C ASP A 141 7.32 -19.18 -8.86
N THR A 142 6.10 -19.57 -8.47
CA THR A 142 5.85 -20.43 -7.32
C THR A 142 4.49 -21.08 -7.44
N ASP A 143 4.40 -22.37 -7.15
CA ASP A 143 3.15 -23.13 -7.07
C ASP A 143 2.37 -22.84 -5.78
N ASN A 144 2.96 -22.05 -4.89
CA ASN A 144 2.38 -21.75 -3.58
C ASN A 144 1.50 -20.51 -3.61
N THR A 145 0.59 -20.45 -2.67
CA THR A 145 -0.35 -19.33 -2.54
C THR A 145 0.27 -18.14 -1.82
N PHE A 146 0.12 -16.98 -2.41
CA PHE A 146 0.41 -15.68 -1.81
C PHE A 146 -0.64 -14.67 -2.28
N THR A 147 -0.77 -13.59 -1.57
CA THR A 147 -1.69 -12.51 -1.97
C THR A 147 -0.94 -11.48 -2.79
N THR A 148 -1.55 -11.05 -3.89
CA THR A 148 -1.08 -9.92 -4.69
C THR A 148 -2.11 -8.80 -4.61
N ASN A 149 -1.65 -7.62 -4.21
CA ASN A 149 -2.41 -6.39 -4.25
C ASN A 149 -1.67 -5.31 -5.05
N TYR A 150 -2.36 -4.22 -5.33
CA TYR A 150 -1.77 -3.03 -5.94
C TYR A 150 -2.05 -1.83 -5.04
N GLU A 151 -0.98 -1.23 -4.53
CA GLU A 151 -1.04 0.04 -3.83
C GLU A 151 -0.85 1.18 -4.82
N ILE A 152 -1.78 2.12 -4.83
CA ILE A 152 -1.78 3.24 -5.77
C ILE A 152 -1.91 4.55 -5.01
N VAL A 153 -0.86 5.37 -5.09
CA VAL A 153 -0.85 6.74 -4.58
C VAL A 153 -1.23 7.70 -5.70
N TYR A 154 -2.19 8.56 -5.42
CA TYR A 154 -2.68 9.54 -6.38
C TYR A 154 -3.15 10.83 -5.70
N THR A 155 -3.22 11.92 -6.48
CA THR A 155 -4.01 13.08 -6.09
C THR A 155 -5.37 12.98 -6.74
N GLY A 156 -6.43 13.17 -5.98
CA GLY A 156 -7.81 13.16 -6.43
C GLY A 156 -8.49 14.51 -6.13
N ARG A 157 -9.31 15.01 -7.04
CA ARG A 157 -10.11 16.21 -6.82
C ARG A 157 -11.59 15.85 -6.76
N GLU A 158 -12.17 16.07 -5.59
CA GLU A 158 -13.62 16.12 -5.37
C GLU A 158 -14.02 17.61 -5.33
N ASP A 159 -15.04 18.00 -6.09
CA ASP A 159 -15.49 19.40 -6.19
C ASP A 159 -14.36 20.45 -6.30
N LYS A 160 -14.09 21.20 -5.22
CA LYS A 160 -13.06 22.24 -5.14
C LYS A 160 -11.80 21.76 -4.42
N ASP A 161 -11.90 20.66 -3.67
CA ASP A 161 -10.83 20.17 -2.80
C ASP A 161 -9.99 19.12 -3.53
N THR A 162 -8.68 19.22 -3.37
CA THR A 162 -7.71 18.27 -3.88
C THR A 162 -6.92 17.71 -2.72
N ALA A 163 -6.89 16.40 -2.60
CA ALA A 163 -6.12 15.71 -1.58
C ALA A 163 -5.27 14.57 -2.19
N SER A 164 -4.33 14.09 -1.41
CA SER A 164 -3.53 12.92 -1.74
C SER A 164 -4.13 11.69 -1.07
N TYR A 165 -4.21 10.62 -1.82
CA TYR A 165 -4.81 9.37 -1.38
C TYR A 165 -3.89 8.21 -1.70
N GLU A 166 -4.00 7.15 -0.91
CA GLU A 166 -3.49 5.84 -1.19
C GLU A 166 -4.65 4.86 -1.19
N SER A 167 -4.76 4.06 -2.24
CA SER A 167 -5.77 3.03 -2.34
C SER A 167 -5.13 1.68 -2.59
N LEU A 168 -5.66 0.68 -1.91
CA LEU A 168 -5.33 -0.72 -2.11
C LEU A 168 -6.37 -1.38 -3.01
N PHE A 169 -5.89 -2.11 -4.00
CA PHE A 169 -6.71 -2.90 -4.93
C PHE A 169 -6.24 -4.35 -4.92
N ASP A 170 -7.15 -5.29 -5.06
CA ASP A 170 -6.82 -6.71 -5.17
C ASP A 170 -6.15 -7.06 -6.51
N ARG A 171 -5.78 -8.32 -6.67
CA ARG A 171 -5.14 -8.87 -7.89
C ARG A 171 -5.91 -8.63 -9.19
N HIS A 172 -7.21 -8.35 -9.12
CA HIS A 172 -8.10 -8.04 -10.25
C HIS A 172 -8.35 -6.54 -10.41
N GLY A 173 -7.76 -5.69 -9.54
CA GLY A 173 -7.98 -4.25 -9.53
C GLY A 173 -9.31 -3.84 -8.89
N LYS A 174 -9.96 -4.72 -8.10
CA LYS A 174 -11.12 -4.37 -7.31
C LYS A 174 -10.64 -3.60 -6.06
N HIS A 175 -11.27 -2.46 -5.80
CA HIS A 175 -10.94 -1.62 -4.66
C HIS A 175 -11.18 -2.35 -3.33
N ILE A 176 -10.22 -2.26 -2.42
CA ILE A 176 -10.25 -2.79 -1.05
C ILE A 176 -10.47 -1.64 -0.07
N GLU A 177 -9.53 -0.68 -0.03
CA GLU A 177 -9.60 0.46 0.88
C GLU A 177 -8.96 1.72 0.29
N THR A 178 -9.25 2.87 0.90
CA THR A 178 -8.61 4.15 0.57
C THR A 178 -8.29 4.88 1.86
N LYS A 179 -7.07 5.39 1.95
CA LYS A 179 -6.58 6.24 3.03
C LYS A 179 -6.23 7.62 2.47
N GLU A 180 -6.65 8.68 3.14
CA GLU A 180 -6.20 10.05 2.83
C GLU A 180 -4.84 10.28 3.46
N ILE A 181 -3.85 10.66 2.64
CA ILE A 181 -2.49 10.94 3.10
C ILE A 181 -2.45 12.33 3.73
N ILE A 182 -2.11 12.38 5.01
CA ILE A 182 -1.94 13.62 5.73
C ILE A 182 -0.46 14.00 5.75
N GLU A 183 -0.10 14.99 4.95
CA GLU A 183 1.22 15.62 5.05
C GLU A 183 1.25 16.56 6.26
N ARG A 184 2.02 16.22 7.30
CA ARG A 184 2.31 17.16 8.37
C ARG A 184 3.25 18.23 7.81
N ASN A 185 2.72 19.44 7.57
CA ASN A 185 3.54 20.64 7.49
C ASN A 185 4.16 20.88 8.87
N LEU A 186 5.40 20.45 9.09
CA LEU A 186 6.19 20.68 10.31
C LEU A 186 6.54 22.17 10.53
N ASN A 187 6.00 23.08 9.71
CA ASN A 187 6.34 24.50 9.73
C ASN A 187 5.62 25.31 10.80
N HIS A 188 4.80 24.72 11.66
CA HIS A 188 4.07 25.47 12.70
C HIS A 188 4.61 25.31 14.13
N LEU A 189 5.78 24.70 14.32
CA LEU A 189 6.39 24.52 15.66
C LEU A 189 7.73 25.28 15.85
N LEU A 190 7.98 26.31 15.07
CA LEU A 190 9.13 27.20 15.25
C LEU A 190 8.67 28.62 15.57
N TYR A 191 7.94 28.79 16.68
CA TYR A 191 7.80 30.06 17.39
C TYR A 191 7.75 29.81 18.89
#